data_5d1deddf8e19d2e405e49c0199d6008c
#
_entry.id   5d1deddf8e19d2e405e49c0199d6008c
#
_cell.length_a   1.000
_cell.length_b   1.000
_cell.length_c   1.000
_cell.angle_alpha   90.00
_cell.angle_beta   90.00
_cell.angle_gamma   90.00
#
_symmetry.space_group_name_H-M   'P 1'
#
loop_
_entity.id
_entity.type
_entity.pdbx_description
1 polymer ?
#
loop_
_entity_poly.entity_id
_entity_poly.type
_entity_poly.pdbx_seq_one_letter_code
_entity_poly.pdbx_strand_id
1 'polypeptide(L)' 'MKNPRNLNTDYDAWLRRLQVEQLKNFYSTFQAILAGQCNDDIDVVRGKIFKLCEAMGGDVYSTMEQIHDELYGVE' A
#
# COMPACT_ATOMS: atom_id res chain seq x y z
N MET A 1 1.06 -34.69 -5.59
CA MET A 1 0.36 -34.13 -4.48
C MET A 1 0.80 -32.71 -4.20
N LYS A 2 -0.14 -31.88 -3.99
CA LYS A 2 0.15 -30.48 -3.79
C LYS A 2 0.74 -30.23 -2.42
N ASN A 3 1.79 -29.45 -2.38
CA ASN A 3 2.44 -29.11 -1.15
C ASN A 3 1.67 -27.98 -0.46
N PRO A 4 1.16 -28.17 0.76
CA PRO A 4 0.40 -27.12 1.44
C PRO A 4 1.18 -25.83 1.61
N ARG A 5 2.49 -25.94 1.79
CA ARG A 5 3.31 -24.75 1.94
C ARG A 5 3.30 -23.89 0.68
N ASN A 6 3.28 -24.55 -0.47
CA ASN A 6 3.20 -23.79 -1.72
C ASN A 6 1.93 -22.98 -1.80
N LEU A 7 0.83 -23.57 -1.36
CA LEU A 7 -0.43 -22.84 -1.34
C LEU A 7 -0.37 -21.64 -0.41
N ASN A 8 0.21 -21.83 0.77
CA ASN A 8 0.33 -20.72 1.72
C ASN A 8 1.21 -19.61 1.16
N THR A 9 2.30 -20.00 0.50
CA THR A 9 3.20 -19.02 -0.08
C THR A 9 2.50 -18.24 -1.18
N ASP A 10 1.73 -18.94 -2.01
CA ASP A 10 1.00 -18.27 -3.09
C ASP A 10 -0.03 -17.32 -2.54
N TYR A 11 -0.72 -17.73 -1.48
CA TYR A 11 -1.73 -16.87 -0.87
C TYR A 11 -1.07 -15.62 -0.28
N ASP A 12 0.03 -15.79 0.42
CA ASP A 12 0.72 -14.67 1.02
C ASP A 12 1.20 -13.69 -0.04
N ALA A 13 1.74 -14.19 -1.13
CA ALA A 13 2.21 -13.33 -2.21
C ALA A 13 1.04 -12.59 -2.85
N TRP A 14 -0.07 -13.28 -3.04
CA TRP A 14 -1.27 -12.66 -3.60
C TRP A 14 -1.80 -11.57 -2.69
N LEU A 15 -1.90 -11.87 -1.40
CA LEU A 15 -2.39 -10.90 -0.43
C LEU A 15 -1.49 -9.67 -0.38
N ARG A 16 -0.19 -9.89 -0.38
CA ARG A 16 0.76 -8.78 -0.36
C ARG A 16 0.59 -7.88 -1.59
N ARG A 17 0.39 -8.50 -2.74
CA ARG A 17 0.19 -7.74 -3.96
C ARG A 17 -1.06 -6.89 -3.87
N LEU A 18 -2.15 -7.46 -3.33
CA LEU A 18 -3.37 -6.69 -3.14
C LEU A 18 -3.16 -5.52 -2.20
N GLN A 19 -2.45 -5.75 -1.10
CA GLN A 19 -2.19 -4.70 -0.13
C GLN A 19 -1.36 -3.58 -0.75
N VAL A 20 -0.35 -3.94 -1.54
CA VAL A 20 0.47 -2.95 -2.21
C VAL A 20 -0.36 -2.13 -3.19
N GLU A 21 -1.25 -2.79 -3.93
CA GLU A 21 -2.11 -2.07 -4.87
C GLU A 21 -3.03 -1.11 -4.15
N GLN A 22 -3.61 -1.53 -3.04
CA GLN A 22 -4.46 -0.65 -2.27
C GLN A 22 -3.67 0.53 -1.73
N LEU A 23 -2.46 0.26 -1.25
CA LEU A 23 -1.62 1.32 -0.72
C LEU A 23 -1.26 2.33 -1.79
N LYS A 24 -0.96 1.87 -2.99
CA LYS A 24 -0.69 2.77 -4.11
C LYS A 24 -1.88 3.67 -4.39
N ASN A 25 -3.08 3.09 -4.38
CA ASN A 25 -4.29 3.85 -4.63
C ASN A 25 -4.51 4.91 -3.56
N PHE A 26 -4.35 4.53 -2.30
CA PHE A 26 -4.51 5.48 -1.20
C PHE A 26 -3.45 6.58 -1.28
N TYR A 27 -2.23 6.20 -1.59
CA TYR A 27 -1.14 7.17 -1.69
C TYR A 27 -1.41 8.16 -2.81
N SER A 28 -1.86 7.67 -3.96
CA SER A 28 -2.19 8.54 -5.08
C SER A 28 -3.30 9.51 -4.72
N THR A 29 -4.33 9.02 -4.02
CA THR A 29 -5.41 9.87 -3.55
C THR A 29 -4.87 10.92 -2.58
N PHE A 30 -4.00 10.52 -1.68
CA PHE A 30 -3.39 11.43 -0.73
C PHE A 30 -2.65 12.55 -1.45
N GLN A 31 -1.86 12.19 -2.46
CA GLN A 31 -1.14 13.18 -3.25
C GLN A 31 -2.09 14.12 -3.99
N ALA A 32 -3.18 13.57 -4.52
CA ALA A 32 -4.17 14.37 -5.22
C ALA A 32 -4.83 15.37 -4.28
N ILE A 33 -5.09 14.97 -3.04
CA ILE A 33 -5.65 15.88 -2.05
C ILE A 33 -4.67 17.02 -1.78
N LEU A 34 -3.40 16.69 -1.60
CA LEU A 34 -2.38 17.71 -1.34
C LEU A 34 -2.25 18.67 -2.52
N ALA A 35 -2.48 18.19 -3.73
CA ALA A 35 -2.40 19.03 -4.90
C ALA A 35 -3.69 19.80 -5.18
N GLY A 36 -4.71 19.60 -4.36
CA GLY A 36 -5.98 20.29 -4.55
C GLY A 36 -6.84 19.71 -5.64
N GLN A 37 -6.55 18.51 -6.09
CA GLN A 37 -7.29 17.86 -7.18
C GLN A 37 -8.36 16.91 -6.69
N CYS A 38 -8.44 16.70 -5.40
CA CYS A 38 -9.40 15.77 -4.82
C CYS A 38 -9.96 16.38 -3.54
N ASN A 39 -11.25 16.18 -3.32
CA ASN A 39 -11.93 16.76 -2.17
C ASN A 39 -12.12 15.78 -1.03
N ASP A 40 -11.53 14.61 -1.12
CA ASP A 40 -11.65 13.64 -0.05
C ASP A 40 -10.97 14.13 1.22
N ASP A 41 -11.40 13.57 2.36
CA ASP A 41 -10.85 13.94 3.65
C ASP A 41 -9.46 13.36 3.80
N ILE A 42 -8.46 14.22 3.89
CA ILE A 42 -7.08 13.77 3.96
C ILE A 42 -6.80 12.95 5.23
N ASP A 43 -7.48 13.26 6.31
CA ASP A 43 -7.29 12.52 7.56
C ASP A 43 -7.78 11.08 7.41
N VAL A 44 -8.90 10.90 6.71
CA VAL A 44 -9.43 9.56 6.48
C VAL A 44 -8.48 8.75 5.63
N VAL A 45 -7.97 9.34 4.56
CA VAL A 45 -7.05 8.64 3.67
C VAL A 45 -5.76 8.29 4.40
N ARG A 46 -5.23 9.22 5.17
CA ARG A 46 -4.02 8.98 5.94
C ARG A 46 -4.22 7.85 6.93
N GLY A 47 -5.37 7.81 7.58
CA GLY A 47 -5.68 6.73 8.51
C GLY A 47 -5.73 5.38 7.83
N LYS A 48 -6.27 5.33 6.61
CA LYS A 48 -6.30 4.08 5.85
C LYS A 48 -4.90 3.62 5.49
N ILE A 49 -4.04 4.57 5.12
CA ILE A 49 -2.65 4.24 4.80
C ILE A 49 -1.95 3.66 6.03
N PHE A 50 -2.12 4.29 7.19
CA PHE A 50 -1.49 3.81 8.41
C PHE A 50 -1.97 2.41 8.76
N LYS A 51 -3.28 2.18 8.68
CA LYS A 51 -3.83 0.87 9.01
C LYS A 51 -3.31 -0.20 8.06
N LEU A 52 -3.21 0.13 6.80
CA LEU A 52 -2.73 -0.84 5.82
C LEU A 52 -1.26 -1.15 6.05
N CYS A 53 -0.45 -0.15 6.36
CA CYS A 53 0.96 -0.38 6.67
C CYS A 53 1.11 -1.27 7.88
N GLU A 54 0.29 -1.05 8.91
CA GLU A 54 0.30 -1.93 10.08
C GLU A 54 -0.04 -3.35 9.73
N ALA A 55 -1.05 -3.52 8.89
CA ALA A 55 -1.49 -4.85 8.48
C ALA A 55 -0.39 -5.57 7.71
N MET A 56 0.42 -4.82 6.97
CA MET A 56 1.53 -5.39 6.23
C MET A 56 2.74 -5.68 7.10
N GLY A 57 2.69 -5.25 8.35
CA GLY A 57 3.76 -5.55 9.29
C GLY A 57 4.99 -4.72 9.13
N GLY A 58 4.91 -3.64 8.37
CA GLY A 58 6.07 -2.81 8.11
C GLY A 58 6.02 -1.48 8.83
N ASP A 59 7.15 -0.81 8.82
CA ASP A 59 7.24 0.54 9.31
C ASP A 59 6.57 1.48 8.31
N VAL A 60 5.80 2.44 8.82
CA VAL A 60 5.04 3.33 7.96
C VAL A 60 5.96 4.08 7.00
N TYR A 61 7.03 4.63 7.54
CA TYR A 61 7.93 5.44 6.70
C TYR A 61 8.60 4.62 5.62
N SER A 62 9.09 3.43 5.98
CA SER A 62 9.75 2.57 5.00
C SER A 62 8.77 2.12 3.94
N THR A 63 7.56 1.77 4.36
CA THR A 63 6.54 1.31 3.42
C THR A 63 6.15 2.41 2.46
N MET A 64 5.95 3.62 2.98
CA MET A 64 5.58 4.75 2.14
C MET A 64 6.69 5.10 1.17
N GLU A 65 7.92 5.03 1.62
CA GLU A 65 9.06 5.31 0.75
C GLU A 65 9.11 4.31 -0.39
N GLN A 66 8.86 3.04 -0.07
CA GLN A 66 8.85 2.00 -1.08
C GLN A 66 7.75 2.23 -2.11
N ILE A 67 6.56 2.60 -1.63
CA ILE A 67 5.44 2.88 -2.52
C ILE A 67 5.74 4.08 -3.41
N HIS A 68 6.32 5.11 -2.83
CA HIS A 68 6.69 6.29 -3.60
C HIS A 68 7.64 5.92 -4.74
N ASP A 69 8.63 5.09 -4.43
CA ASP A 69 9.59 4.65 -5.43
C ASP A 69 8.90 3.88 -6.54
N GLU A 70 7.95 3.03 -6.18
CA GLU A 70 7.24 2.22 -7.19
C GLU A 70 6.37 3.08 -8.09
N LEU A 71 5.77 4.12 -7.53
CA LEU A 71 4.87 4.97 -8.31
C LEU A 71 5.60 5.95 -9.19
N TYR A 72 6.69 6.52 -8.70
CA TYR A 72 7.36 7.60 -9.43
C TYR A 72 8.72 7.20 -9.98
N GLY A 73 9.12 5.98 -9.72
CA GLY A 73 10.40 5.49 -10.21
C GLY A 73 11.53 6.03 -9.39
N VAL A 74 12.56 5.25 -9.29
CA VAL A 74 13.75 5.67 -8.61
C VAL A 74 14.77 5.84 -9.63
N GLU A 75 15.37 6.80 -9.67
CA GLU A 75 16.33 6.89 -10.62
C GLU A 75 17.40 7.04 -10.41
#